data_357c7160ddc4dfc65990fd35394cc07c
#
_entry.id   357c7160ddc4dfc65990fd35394cc07c
#
_cell.length_a   1.000
_cell.length_b   1.000
_cell.length_c   1.000
_cell.angle_alpha   90.00
_cell.angle_beta   90.00
_cell.angle_gamma   90.00
#
_symmetry.space_group_name_H-M   'P 1'
#
loop_
_entity.id
_entity.type
_entity.pdbx_description
1 polymer ?
#
loop_
_entity_poly.entity_id
_entity_poly.type
_entity_poly.pdbx_seq_one_letter_code
_entity_poly.pdbx_strand_id
1 'polypeptide(L)'
;LDPIYKVTILARGRTGGHALAVPEQDKDLMTRSEMIARLVMAMGGRAAEELVFHEPTTGASSDIDQATKIARAMVTEYGMSSKLGAVRYGQDQGDPFLGRSMGAQSDYSAEVASEIDDEVRRIIDEGYAEAKRILTEKRDDLERLAQGLLGVAPARNVQLRGEEVHQRSAR
;
A
#
# COMPACT_ATOMS: atom_id res chain seq x y z
N LEU A 1 5.76 -11.29 3.83
CA LEU A 1 5.86 -9.82 4.00
C LEU A 1 7.30 -9.46 4.27
N ASP A 2 7.77 -8.38 3.66
CA ASP A 2 9.14 -7.90 3.82
C ASP A 2 9.36 -7.42 5.28
N PRO A 3 10.51 -7.70 5.88
CA PRO A 3 10.79 -7.27 7.25
C PRO A 3 10.92 -5.75 7.34
N ILE A 4 10.40 -5.20 8.45
CA ILE A 4 10.51 -3.77 8.72
C ILE A 4 11.81 -3.52 9.48
N TYR A 5 12.73 -2.80 8.84
CA TYR A 5 14.03 -2.46 9.40
C TYR A 5 14.00 -1.19 10.25
N LYS A 6 13.12 -0.26 9.92
CA LYS A 6 13.12 1.04 10.56
C LYS A 6 11.77 1.70 10.51
N VAL A 7 11.36 2.26 11.65
CA VAL A 7 10.24 3.19 11.76
C VAL A 7 10.75 4.50 12.36
N THR A 8 10.35 5.64 11.81
CA THR A 8 10.75 6.96 12.31
C THR A 8 9.61 7.95 12.18
N ILE A 9 9.46 8.81 13.19
CA ILE A 9 8.56 9.97 13.19
C ILE A 9 9.31 11.29 12.97
N LEU A 10 10.62 11.22 12.64
CA LEU A 10 11.40 12.41 12.33
C LEU A 10 11.00 12.95 10.97
N ALA A 11 10.54 14.18 10.95
CA ALA A 11 10.21 14.86 9.71
C ALA A 11 11.48 15.10 8.87
N ARG A 12 11.47 14.67 7.63
CA ARG A 12 12.52 14.94 6.64
C ARG A 12 11.87 15.48 5.35
N GLY A 13 12.14 16.74 5.06
CA GLY A 13 11.51 17.41 3.92
C GLY A 13 10.00 17.50 4.10
N ARG A 14 9.25 16.91 3.20
CA ARG A 14 7.76 16.95 3.19
C ARG A 14 7.09 15.77 3.91
N THR A 15 7.86 14.81 4.45
CA THR A 15 7.32 13.62 5.12
C THR A 15 7.40 13.76 6.63
N GLY A 16 6.28 13.49 7.32
CA GLY A 16 6.18 13.52 8.79
C GLY A 16 6.80 12.30 9.49
N GLY A 17 7.22 11.30 8.72
CA GLY A 17 7.80 10.05 9.19
C GLY A 17 7.75 8.99 8.10
N HIS A 18 8.39 7.84 8.31
CA HIS A 18 8.32 6.71 7.39
C HIS A 18 8.67 5.39 8.07
N ALA A 19 8.12 4.30 7.52
CA ALA A 19 8.55 2.93 7.80
C ALA A 19 9.34 2.40 6.60
N LEU A 20 10.49 1.79 6.86
CA LEU A 20 11.33 1.16 5.84
C LEU A 20 11.16 -0.35 5.91
N ALA A 21 10.48 -0.90 4.92
CA ALA A 21 10.46 -2.33 4.64
C ALA A 21 11.47 -2.64 3.53
N VAL A 22 12.31 -3.64 3.73
CA VAL A 22 13.33 -4.06 2.75
C VAL A 22 13.09 -5.51 2.40
N PRO A 23 12.96 -5.85 1.10
CA PRO A 23 12.86 -7.23 0.67
C PRO A 23 14.09 -8.03 1.08
N GLU A 24 13.90 -9.24 1.58
CA GLU A 24 15.01 -10.16 1.91
C GLU A 24 15.70 -10.71 0.66
N GLN A 25 15.02 -10.67 -0.48
CA GLN A 25 15.52 -11.13 -1.78
C GLN A 25 15.14 -10.14 -2.86
N ASP A 26 16.06 -9.89 -3.79
CA ASP A 26 15.75 -9.19 -5.03
C ASP A 26 14.83 -10.08 -5.88
N LYS A 27 13.56 -9.70 -5.95
CA LYS A 27 12.55 -10.36 -6.77
C LYS A 27 12.14 -9.45 -7.91
N ASP A 28 12.38 -9.91 -9.13
CA ASP A 28 11.92 -9.22 -10.34
C ASP A 28 10.40 -9.39 -10.57
N LEU A 29 9.80 -10.42 -9.97
CA LEU A 29 8.39 -10.76 -10.15
C LEU A 29 7.63 -10.71 -8.83
N MET A 30 6.44 -10.13 -8.86
CA MET A 30 5.52 -10.08 -7.74
C MET A 30 4.28 -10.91 -8.02
N THR A 31 3.90 -11.72 -7.05
CA THR A 31 2.62 -12.44 -7.08
C THR A 31 1.45 -11.52 -6.75
N ARG A 32 0.23 -11.95 -7.09
CA ARG A 32 -1.00 -11.24 -6.70
C ARG A 32 -1.08 -11.02 -5.18
N SER A 33 -0.72 -12.03 -4.40
CA SER A 33 -0.75 -11.96 -2.93
C SER A 33 0.24 -10.92 -2.38
N GLU A 34 1.43 -10.79 -2.97
CA GLU A 34 2.41 -9.79 -2.59
C GLU A 34 1.94 -8.37 -2.95
N MET A 35 1.29 -8.19 -4.10
CA MET A 35 0.70 -6.91 -4.47
C MET A 35 -0.43 -6.49 -3.52
N ILE A 36 -1.32 -7.43 -3.17
CA ILE A 36 -2.37 -7.18 -2.16
C ILE A 36 -1.74 -6.82 -0.81
N ALA A 37 -0.71 -7.54 -0.37
CA ALA A 37 -0.04 -7.24 0.90
C ALA A 37 0.58 -5.83 0.92
N ARG A 38 1.16 -5.37 -0.20
CA ARG A 38 1.66 -3.98 -0.33
C ARG A 38 0.53 -2.95 -0.28
N LEU A 39 -0.60 -3.26 -0.93
CA LEU A 39 -1.79 -2.41 -0.88
C LEU A 39 -2.33 -2.31 0.54
N VAL A 40 -2.47 -3.43 1.26
CA VAL A 40 -2.89 -3.46 2.67
C VAL A 40 -1.94 -2.64 3.55
N MET A 41 -0.63 -2.76 3.32
CA MET A 41 0.37 -1.97 4.04
C MET A 41 0.22 -0.47 3.77
N ALA A 42 -0.01 -0.06 2.53
CA ALA A 42 -0.26 1.34 2.17
C ALA A 42 -1.53 1.88 2.85
N MET A 43 -2.60 1.07 2.92
CA MET A 43 -3.84 1.47 3.58
C MET A 43 -3.74 1.50 5.12
N GLY A 44 -2.67 0.96 5.70
CA GLY A 44 -2.46 0.87 7.15
C GLY A 44 -2.45 2.22 7.85
N GLY A 45 -1.82 3.25 7.28
CA GLY A 45 -1.79 4.60 7.83
C GLY A 45 -3.20 5.20 7.95
N ARG A 46 -3.97 5.12 6.89
CA ARG A 46 -5.36 5.57 6.86
C ARG A 46 -6.25 4.83 7.85
N ALA A 47 -6.11 3.50 7.91
CA ALA A 47 -6.88 2.67 8.83
C ALA A 47 -6.52 2.96 10.30
N ALA A 48 -5.25 3.23 10.60
CA ALA A 48 -4.79 3.61 11.93
C ALA A 48 -5.35 4.96 12.38
N GLU A 49 -5.35 5.98 11.50
CA GLU A 49 -5.95 7.28 11.79
C GLU A 49 -7.43 7.14 12.16
N GLU A 50 -8.19 6.41 11.39
CA GLU A 50 -9.62 6.22 11.63
C GLU A 50 -9.89 5.41 12.90
N LEU A 51 -9.05 4.41 13.20
CA LEU A 51 -9.18 3.59 14.39
C LEU A 51 -8.85 4.36 15.68
N VAL A 52 -7.87 5.27 15.64
CA VAL A 52 -7.34 5.96 16.81
C VAL A 52 -8.00 7.33 17.01
N PHE A 53 -8.14 8.10 15.93
CA PHE A 53 -8.61 9.48 15.99
C PHE A 53 -10.07 9.62 15.55
N HIS A 54 -10.67 8.58 14.97
CA HIS A 54 -12.04 8.57 14.43
C HIS A 54 -12.27 9.58 13.31
N GLU A 55 -11.23 10.24 12.84
CA GLU A 55 -11.29 11.28 11.83
C GLU A 55 -10.09 11.17 10.88
N PRO A 56 -10.33 11.08 9.56
CA PRO A 56 -9.26 10.99 8.59
C PRO A 56 -8.60 12.34 8.33
N THR A 57 -7.29 12.31 8.12
CA THR A 57 -6.52 13.49 7.73
C THR A 57 -6.01 13.38 6.30
N THR A 58 -5.44 14.47 5.79
CA THR A 58 -4.77 14.48 4.47
C THR A 58 -3.41 13.77 4.48
N GLY A 59 -2.94 13.31 5.65
CA GLY A 59 -1.64 12.66 5.80
C GLY A 59 -1.49 11.37 5.01
N ALA A 60 -2.59 10.64 4.83
CA ALA A 60 -2.62 9.38 4.08
C ALA A 60 -2.76 9.55 2.55
N SER A 61 -2.70 10.77 1.99
CA SER A 61 -2.94 10.99 0.56
C SER A 61 -1.98 10.24 -0.35
N SER A 62 -0.69 10.18 -0.01
CA SER A 62 0.31 9.43 -0.78
C SER A 62 0.09 7.92 -0.71
N ASP A 63 -0.39 7.42 0.41
CA ASP A 63 -0.68 5.99 0.61
C ASP A 63 -1.90 5.56 -0.20
N ILE A 64 -2.93 6.41 -0.25
CA ILE A 64 -4.11 6.21 -1.10
C ILE A 64 -3.73 6.21 -2.58
N ASP A 65 -2.87 7.15 -3.01
CA ASP A 65 -2.36 7.19 -4.38
C ASP A 65 -1.58 5.91 -4.74
N GLN A 66 -0.73 5.44 -3.83
CA GLN A 66 0.02 4.20 -4.01
C GLN A 66 -0.89 2.98 -4.10
N ALA A 67 -1.85 2.84 -3.19
CA ALA A 67 -2.83 1.76 -3.20
C ALA A 67 -3.64 1.75 -4.50
N THR A 68 -4.07 2.94 -4.96
CA THR A 68 -4.81 3.09 -6.22
C THR A 68 -3.98 2.67 -7.43
N LYS A 69 -2.69 3.04 -7.49
CA LYS A 69 -1.78 2.62 -8.57
C LYS A 69 -1.59 1.11 -8.58
N ILE A 70 -1.40 0.49 -7.42
CA ILE A 70 -1.26 -0.97 -7.30
C ILE A 70 -2.53 -1.66 -7.78
N ALA A 71 -3.71 -1.27 -7.29
CA ALA A 71 -4.97 -1.87 -7.68
C ALA A 71 -5.24 -1.72 -9.19
N ARG A 72 -4.97 -0.54 -9.75
CA ARG A 72 -5.14 -0.28 -11.18
C ARG A 72 -4.20 -1.14 -12.01
N ALA A 73 -2.92 -1.24 -11.67
CA ALA A 73 -1.96 -2.09 -12.37
C ALA A 73 -2.36 -3.58 -12.31
N MET A 74 -2.84 -4.06 -11.15
CA MET A 74 -3.35 -5.43 -11.02
C MET A 74 -4.47 -5.72 -12.01
N VAL A 75 -5.38 -4.78 -12.18
CA VAL A 75 -6.56 -4.93 -13.06
C VAL A 75 -6.20 -4.73 -14.53
N THR A 76 -5.48 -3.66 -14.87
CA THR A 76 -5.30 -3.23 -16.26
C THR A 76 -4.03 -3.74 -16.93
N GLU A 77 -2.98 -4.02 -16.15
CA GLU A 77 -1.68 -4.40 -16.72
C GLU A 77 -1.37 -5.88 -16.52
N TYR A 78 -1.65 -6.43 -15.35
CA TYR A 78 -1.22 -7.78 -14.98
C TYR A 78 -2.31 -8.84 -15.10
N GLY A 79 -3.55 -8.46 -15.47
CA GLY A 79 -4.64 -9.42 -15.63
C GLY A 79 -4.96 -10.20 -14.35
N MET A 80 -4.80 -9.57 -13.18
CA MET A 80 -4.97 -10.20 -11.86
C MET A 80 -6.39 -10.06 -11.30
N SER A 81 -7.35 -9.59 -12.10
CA SER A 81 -8.78 -9.57 -11.78
C SER A 81 -9.47 -10.82 -12.31
N SER A 82 -10.21 -11.50 -11.45
CA SER A 82 -11.03 -12.64 -11.88
C SER A 82 -12.23 -12.24 -12.75
N LYS A 83 -12.71 -11.01 -12.60
CA LYS A 83 -13.85 -10.47 -13.34
C LYS A 83 -13.47 -10.06 -14.76
N LEU A 84 -12.33 -9.38 -14.91
CA LEU A 84 -11.86 -8.84 -16.19
C LEU A 84 -10.90 -9.76 -16.93
N GLY A 85 -10.41 -10.81 -16.26
CA GLY A 85 -9.55 -11.82 -16.85
C GLY A 85 -8.11 -11.36 -17.12
N ALA A 86 -7.36 -12.21 -17.85
CA ALA A 86 -5.97 -11.96 -18.21
C ALA A 86 -5.89 -11.14 -19.50
N VAL A 87 -6.43 -9.93 -19.45
CA VAL A 87 -6.44 -8.96 -20.56
C VAL A 87 -5.75 -7.67 -20.12
N ARG A 88 -4.95 -7.08 -21.00
CA ARG A 88 -4.36 -5.77 -20.78
C ARG A 88 -5.30 -4.70 -21.31
N TYR A 89 -5.65 -3.73 -20.49
CA TYR A 89 -6.50 -2.59 -20.82
C TYR A 89 -5.67 -1.31 -20.79
N GLY A 90 -5.82 -0.50 -21.83
CA GLY A 90 -5.07 0.73 -22.02
C GLY A 90 -3.79 0.50 -22.82
N GLN A 91 -3.51 1.44 -23.72
CA GLN A 91 -2.26 1.44 -24.48
C GLN A 91 -1.13 1.95 -23.60
N ASP A 92 0.07 1.40 -23.78
CA ASP A 92 1.28 2.09 -23.36
C ASP A 92 1.20 3.53 -23.88
N GLN A 93 1.42 4.51 -23.02
CA GLN A 93 1.60 5.89 -23.45
C GLN A 93 2.73 5.87 -24.45
N GLY A 94 2.33 5.91 -25.73
CA GLY A 94 3.24 5.74 -26.85
C GLY A 94 4.45 6.65 -26.75
N ASP A 95 5.53 6.14 -27.27
CA ASP A 95 6.82 6.75 -27.47
C ASP A 95 6.74 8.30 -27.49
N PRO A 96 7.39 9.01 -26.56
CA PRO A 96 7.35 10.48 -26.48
C PRO A 96 7.88 11.18 -27.73
N PHE A 97 8.38 10.41 -28.71
CA PHE A 97 8.93 10.90 -29.96
C PHE A 97 7.90 11.12 -31.10
N LEU A 98 6.70 10.56 -31.00
CA LEU A 98 5.63 10.82 -31.99
C LEU A 98 4.68 11.87 -31.42
N GLY A 99 4.91 13.10 -31.82
CA GLY A 99 4.25 14.30 -31.36
C GLY A 99 2.73 14.20 -31.26
N ARG A 100 2.18 14.77 -30.19
CA ARG A 100 0.78 15.12 -29.94
C ARG A 100 -0.24 14.13 -30.47
N SER A 101 -0.52 13.09 -29.70
CA SER A 101 -1.82 12.43 -29.83
C SER A 101 -2.88 13.33 -29.21
N MET A 102 -3.64 13.99 -30.05
CA MET A 102 -4.91 14.60 -29.68
C MET A 102 -5.83 13.47 -29.19
N GLY A 103 -6.20 13.51 -27.89
CA GLY A 103 -7.18 12.63 -27.28
C GLY A 103 -6.69 11.18 -27.16
N ALA A 104 -6.17 10.79 -26.00
CA ALA A 104 -6.02 9.38 -25.65
C ALA A 104 -7.41 8.75 -25.59
N GLN A 105 -7.87 8.22 -26.71
CA GLN A 105 -9.08 7.43 -26.78
C GLN A 105 -8.75 6.11 -26.09
N SER A 106 -9.45 5.79 -24.99
CA SER A 106 -9.34 4.47 -24.36
C SER A 106 -9.67 3.41 -25.40
N ASP A 107 -8.87 2.36 -25.48
CA ASP A 107 -9.04 1.24 -26.42
C ASP A 107 -10.13 0.24 -25.97
N TYR A 108 -10.92 0.60 -24.97
CA TYR A 108 -12.00 -0.20 -24.40
C TYR A 108 -13.29 0.62 -24.24
N SER A 109 -14.42 -0.09 -24.19
CA SER A 109 -15.75 0.53 -24.13
C SER A 109 -16.01 1.21 -22.77
N ALA A 110 -17.04 2.07 -22.71
CA ALA A 110 -17.47 2.72 -21.47
C ALA A 110 -17.91 1.69 -20.41
N GLU A 111 -18.49 0.58 -20.81
CA GLU A 111 -18.89 -0.52 -19.95
C GLU A 111 -17.65 -1.16 -19.28
N VAL A 112 -16.63 -1.45 -20.07
CA VAL A 112 -15.35 -1.98 -19.55
C VAL A 112 -14.66 -0.98 -18.65
N ALA A 113 -14.69 0.32 -18.96
CA ALA A 113 -14.17 1.37 -18.08
C ALA A 113 -14.85 1.34 -16.70
N SER A 114 -16.18 1.22 -16.69
CA SER A 114 -16.96 1.10 -15.44
C SER A 114 -16.58 -0.16 -14.65
N GLU A 115 -16.41 -1.28 -15.34
CA GLU A 115 -16.00 -2.55 -14.70
C GLU A 115 -14.58 -2.47 -14.12
N ILE A 116 -13.66 -1.77 -14.78
CA ILE A 116 -12.31 -1.50 -14.27
C ILE A 116 -12.39 -0.67 -12.99
N ASP A 117 -13.18 0.40 -12.99
CA ASP A 117 -13.31 1.28 -11.83
C ASP A 117 -13.96 0.54 -10.64
N ASP A 118 -14.97 -0.28 -10.88
CA ASP A 118 -15.60 -1.11 -9.86
C ASP A 118 -14.62 -2.12 -9.26
N GLU A 119 -13.83 -2.77 -10.09
CA GLU A 119 -12.86 -3.78 -9.65
C GLU A 119 -11.69 -3.15 -8.89
N VAL A 120 -11.19 -2.00 -9.34
CA VAL A 120 -10.17 -1.22 -8.61
C VAL A 120 -10.69 -0.82 -7.23
N ARG A 121 -11.91 -0.29 -7.16
CA ARG A 121 -12.55 0.07 -5.88
C ARG A 121 -12.69 -1.14 -4.96
N ARG A 122 -13.19 -2.27 -5.48
CA ARG A 122 -13.33 -3.51 -4.71
C ARG A 122 -12.01 -3.96 -4.09
N ILE A 123 -10.92 -3.96 -4.86
CA ILE A 123 -9.59 -4.34 -4.38
C ILE A 123 -9.11 -3.39 -3.27
N ILE A 124 -9.32 -2.10 -3.42
CA ILE A 124 -8.95 -1.09 -2.42
C ILE A 124 -9.77 -1.28 -1.14
N ASP A 125 -11.09 -1.45 -1.26
CA ASP A 125 -12.00 -1.62 -0.11
C ASP A 125 -11.67 -2.90 0.68
N GLU A 126 -11.38 -4.01 -0.01
CA GLU A 126 -10.95 -5.26 0.60
C GLU A 126 -9.61 -5.08 1.33
N GLY A 127 -8.64 -4.42 0.70
CA GLY A 127 -7.34 -4.13 1.32
C GLY A 127 -7.45 -3.22 2.53
N TYR A 128 -8.31 -2.21 2.46
CA TYR A 128 -8.59 -1.32 3.58
C TYR A 128 -9.26 -2.06 4.74
N ALA A 129 -10.27 -2.87 4.46
CA ALA A 129 -10.95 -3.70 5.47
C ALA A 129 -9.97 -4.65 6.17
N GLU A 130 -9.07 -5.27 5.42
CA GLU A 130 -8.02 -6.16 5.96
C GLU A 130 -7.01 -5.39 6.82
N ALA A 131 -6.56 -4.19 6.40
CA ALA A 131 -5.71 -3.33 7.22
C ALA A 131 -6.38 -2.98 8.54
N LYS A 132 -7.64 -2.59 8.51
CA LYS A 132 -8.44 -2.27 9.69
C LYS A 132 -8.61 -3.48 10.63
N ARG A 133 -8.87 -4.67 10.06
CA ARG A 133 -8.95 -5.93 10.82
C ARG A 133 -7.66 -6.22 11.57
N ILE A 134 -6.52 -6.19 10.86
CA ILE A 134 -5.20 -6.45 11.44
C ILE A 134 -4.90 -5.45 12.57
N LEU A 135 -5.11 -4.16 12.33
CA LEU A 135 -4.84 -3.12 13.35
C LEU A 135 -5.77 -3.24 14.56
N THR A 136 -7.02 -3.66 14.37
CA THR A 136 -7.96 -3.91 15.46
C THR A 136 -7.49 -5.10 16.31
N GLU A 137 -7.10 -6.21 15.70
CA GLU A 137 -6.59 -7.39 16.39
C GLU A 137 -5.26 -7.13 17.09
N LYS A 138 -4.44 -6.23 16.55
CA LYS A 138 -3.10 -5.88 17.06
C LYS A 138 -3.06 -4.49 17.71
N ARG A 139 -4.19 -4.05 18.27
CA ARG A 139 -4.31 -2.71 18.88
C ARG A 139 -3.26 -2.44 19.94
N ASP A 140 -3.00 -3.41 20.81
CA ASP A 140 -2.00 -3.26 21.87
C ASP A 140 -0.58 -3.14 21.33
N ASP A 141 -0.27 -3.81 20.21
CA ASP A 141 1.02 -3.69 19.53
C ASP A 141 1.17 -2.32 18.89
N LEU A 142 0.11 -1.80 18.27
CA LEU A 142 0.08 -0.44 17.71
C LEU A 142 0.33 0.61 18.81
N GLU A 143 -0.33 0.51 19.93
CA GLU A 143 -0.15 1.45 21.06
C GLU A 143 1.26 1.37 21.66
N ARG A 144 1.80 0.16 21.83
CA ARG A 144 3.17 -0.03 22.34
C ARG A 144 4.20 0.57 21.38
N LEU A 145 4.02 0.41 20.07
CA LEU A 145 4.88 1.01 19.07
C LEU A 145 4.82 2.54 19.12
N ALA A 146 3.61 3.10 19.18
CA ALA A 146 3.38 4.55 19.26
C ALA A 146 4.04 5.13 20.53
N GLN A 147 3.85 4.53 21.68
CA GLN A 147 4.47 4.95 22.93
C GLN A 147 6.00 4.84 22.89
N GLY A 148 6.53 3.78 22.27
CA GLY A 148 7.97 3.62 22.05
C GLY A 148 8.57 4.73 21.18
N LEU A 149 7.88 5.13 20.15
CA LEU A 149 8.30 6.23 19.25
C LEU A 149 8.21 7.59 19.94
N LEU A 150 7.18 7.85 20.73
CA LEU A 150 6.99 9.09 21.48
C LEU A 150 7.94 9.19 22.68
N GLY A 151 8.22 8.08 23.36
CA GLY A 151 9.13 8.02 24.52
C GLY A 151 10.62 8.12 24.15
N VAL A 152 10.98 7.87 22.91
CA VAL A 152 12.34 8.09 22.40
C VAL A 152 12.43 9.54 21.94
N ALA A 153 13.14 10.38 22.72
CA ALA A 153 13.40 11.79 22.41
C ALA A 153 13.77 11.98 20.91
N PRO A 154 13.46 13.12 20.29
CA PRO A 154 13.44 13.32 18.81
C PRO A 154 14.76 13.07 18.07
N ALA A 155 15.78 12.56 18.73
CA ALA A 155 17.12 12.33 18.18
C ALA A 155 17.48 10.84 17.93
N ARG A 156 16.62 9.86 18.21
CA ARG A 156 17.00 8.45 18.04
C ARG A 156 16.02 7.67 17.16
N ASN A 157 16.57 7.04 16.13
CA ASN A 157 15.86 6.04 15.32
C ASN A 157 15.64 4.76 16.16
N VAL A 158 14.43 4.27 16.25
CA VAL A 158 14.15 2.95 16.79
C VAL A 158 14.49 1.94 15.70
N GLN A 159 15.57 1.20 15.91
CA GLN A 159 15.94 0.09 15.05
C GLN A 159 15.30 -1.17 15.61
N LEU A 160 14.27 -1.66 14.96
CA LEU A 160 13.67 -2.95 15.29
C LEU A 160 14.65 -4.04 14.86
N ARG A 161 15.33 -4.67 15.82
CA ARG A 161 16.15 -5.87 15.53
C ARG A 161 15.20 -7.01 15.21
N GLY A 162 15.37 -7.62 14.04
CA GLY A 162 14.58 -8.76 13.56
C GLY A 162 14.72 -10.05 14.38
N GLU A 163 15.45 -10.03 15.48
CA GLU A 163 15.76 -11.23 16.29
C GLU A 163 14.67 -11.62 17.32
N GLU A 164 13.72 -10.73 17.66
CA GLU A 164 12.72 -11.05 18.69
C GLU A 164 11.43 -11.68 18.15
N VAL A 165 11.20 -11.68 16.84
CA VAL A 165 9.96 -12.23 16.28
C VAL A 165 10.00 -13.75 16.14
N HIS A 166 11.20 -14.37 16.13
CA HIS A 166 11.37 -15.82 15.90
C HIS A 166 11.28 -16.68 17.17
N GLN A 167 11.33 -16.10 18.36
CA GLN A 167 11.32 -16.90 19.62
C GLN A 167 9.94 -17.12 20.25
N ARG A 168 8.87 -16.55 19.72
CA ARG A 168 7.51 -16.76 20.29
C ARG A 168 6.62 -17.73 19.51
N SER A 169 7.13 -18.38 18.47
CA SER A 169 6.35 -19.37 17.69
C SER A 169 6.67 -20.83 18.06
N ALA A 170 7.46 -21.06 19.11
CA ALA A 170 7.82 -22.40 19.61
C ALA A 170 7.67 -22.50 21.13
N ARG A 171 6.44 -22.36 21.62
CA ARG A 171 5.97 -22.90 22.90
C ARG A 171 4.45 -23.01 22.91
#